data_05dbeafd825fa55213b77fed0bad859f
#
_entry.id   05dbeafd825fa55213b77fed0bad859f
#
_cell.length_a   1.000
_cell.length_b   1.000
_cell.length_c   1.000
_cell.angle_alpha   90.00
_cell.angle_beta   90.00
_cell.angle_gamma   90.00
#
_symmetry.space_group_name_H-M   'P 1'
#
loop_
_entity.id
_entity.type
_entity.pdbx_description
1 polymer ?
#
loop_
_entity_poly.entity_id
_entity_poly.type
_entity_poly.pdbx_seq_one_letter_code
_entity_poly.pdbx_strand_id
1 'polypeptide(L)'
;MLTFPCAKINLGLNITSERKDGYHNLETVFYPVPLTDALEVKLMHDDFPSCEPCDLKITGNAVDCDEQNNLVIKAYKLLAQDFSLPRVHTHLVKRIPLQAGLGGGSADGAFMIRLLDERFRLNMGIAEMERYASRLGSDCAFFITAEPSFATGRGEILEPARISENNLQGYHVVIVKPAVAVSTYEAFKQMVGRQPEHCCRDIVRQPVETWKTLLTNDFEGPVFRQHPELAAIKQQLYDLGAVYAQMSGSGSAFFGLFRSEPQQVKEAFPTCFVFASKL
;
A
#
# COMPACT_ATOMS: atom_id res chain seq x y z
N MET A 1 -21.72 -7.98 3.38
CA MET A 1 -20.52 -8.24 4.18
C MET A 1 -19.61 -7.06 4.05
N LEU A 2 -18.94 -6.65 5.13
CA LEU A 2 -18.11 -5.44 5.19
C LEU A 2 -16.69 -5.81 5.63
N THR A 3 -15.68 -5.23 4.98
CA THR A 3 -14.26 -5.36 5.34
C THR A 3 -13.55 -3.99 5.24
N PHE A 4 -12.33 -3.90 5.79
CA PHE A 4 -11.57 -2.65 5.88
C PHE A 4 -10.18 -2.82 5.24
N PRO A 5 -10.05 -2.62 3.92
CA PRO A 5 -8.76 -2.65 3.25
C PRO A 5 -7.79 -1.65 3.87
N CYS A 6 -6.65 -2.13 4.38
CA CYS A 6 -5.65 -1.27 5.03
C CYS A 6 -4.61 -0.75 4.04
N ALA A 7 -4.00 0.39 4.36
CA ALA A 7 -2.82 0.88 3.66
C ALA A 7 -1.56 0.09 4.06
N LYS A 8 -0.48 0.26 3.31
CA LYS A 8 0.88 -0.18 3.66
C LYS A 8 1.87 0.96 3.56
N ILE A 9 2.97 0.83 4.26
CA ILE A 9 4.19 1.61 4.05
C ILE A 9 5.33 0.70 3.64
N ASN A 10 6.37 1.28 3.03
CA ASN A 10 7.60 0.57 2.72
C ASN A 10 8.66 0.92 3.77
N LEU A 11 9.13 -0.04 4.54
CA LEU A 11 10.29 0.12 5.41
C LEU A 11 11.54 -0.22 4.60
N GLY A 12 12.15 0.84 4.03
CA GLY A 12 13.18 0.74 3.00
C GLY A 12 12.64 0.30 1.64
N LEU A 13 13.34 0.67 0.59
CA LEU A 13 13.09 0.20 -0.77
C LEU A 13 14.38 0.35 -1.59
N ASN A 14 14.93 -0.76 -2.04
CA ASN A 14 16.12 -0.81 -2.88
C ASN A 14 15.76 -1.36 -4.26
N ILE A 15 16.23 -0.72 -5.32
CA ILE A 15 16.12 -1.23 -6.70
C ILE A 15 17.39 -2.03 -6.99
N THR A 16 17.25 -3.36 -7.05
CA THR A 16 18.40 -4.29 -7.07
C THR A 16 18.92 -4.60 -8.46
N SER A 17 18.06 -4.60 -9.48
CA SER A 17 18.46 -4.81 -10.87
C SER A 17 17.37 -4.39 -11.85
N GLU A 18 17.77 -4.12 -13.09
CA GLU A 18 16.87 -3.96 -14.21
C GLU A 18 16.58 -5.32 -14.85
N ARG A 19 15.37 -5.53 -15.32
CA ARG A 19 14.88 -6.77 -15.93
C ARG A 19 14.76 -6.61 -17.44
N LYS A 20 14.89 -7.72 -18.17
CA LYS A 20 14.73 -7.75 -19.63
C LYS A 20 13.32 -7.39 -20.12
N ASP A 21 12.31 -7.48 -19.23
CA ASP A 21 10.91 -7.13 -19.50
C ASP A 21 10.60 -5.65 -19.28
N GLY A 22 11.62 -4.82 -18.98
CA GLY A 22 11.49 -3.39 -18.73
C GLY A 22 11.05 -3.03 -17.31
N TYR A 23 10.86 -4.03 -16.46
CA TYR A 23 10.62 -3.83 -15.02
C TYR A 23 11.94 -3.84 -14.23
N HIS A 24 11.85 -3.58 -12.93
CA HIS A 24 12.99 -3.67 -12.02
C HIS A 24 12.73 -4.73 -10.96
N ASN A 25 13.79 -5.41 -10.54
CA ASN A 25 13.77 -6.14 -9.29
C ASN A 25 14.03 -5.15 -8.16
N LEU A 26 13.29 -5.34 -7.09
CA LEU A 26 13.41 -4.54 -5.87
C LEU A 26 13.48 -5.43 -4.63
N GLU A 27 13.87 -4.86 -3.52
CA GLU A 27 13.64 -5.40 -2.19
C GLU A 27 13.06 -4.32 -1.29
N THR A 28 12.12 -4.69 -0.46
CA THR A 28 11.47 -3.80 0.52
C THR A 28 10.85 -4.62 1.64
N VAL A 29 10.51 -3.97 2.74
CA VAL A 29 9.62 -4.58 3.73
C VAL A 29 8.30 -3.83 3.72
N PHE A 30 7.22 -4.52 3.35
CA PHE A 30 5.87 -4.00 3.47
C PHE A 30 5.41 -4.10 4.92
N TYR A 31 4.81 -3.02 5.40
CA TYR A 31 4.25 -2.95 6.74
C TYR A 31 2.82 -2.38 6.67
N PRO A 32 1.80 -3.11 7.17
CA PRO A 32 0.42 -2.63 7.15
C PRO A 32 0.24 -1.52 8.18
N VAL A 33 -0.58 -0.53 7.85
CA VAL A 33 -0.91 0.59 8.75
C VAL A 33 -2.43 0.75 8.89
N PRO A 34 -2.95 1.23 10.04
CA PRO A 34 -4.38 1.25 10.32
C PRO A 34 -5.16 2.38 9.64
N LEU A 35 -4.66 2.92 8.54
CA LEU A 35 -5.41 3.77 7.61
C LEU A 35 -6.17 2.86 6.66
N THR A 36 -7.50 2.87 6.69
CA THR A 36 -8.33 1.92 5.95
C THR A 36 -9.36 2.58 5.07
N ASP A 37 -9.62 1.96 3.92
CA ASP A 37 -10.86 2.11 3.17
C ASP A 37 -11.97 1.26 3.81
N ALA A 38 -13.19 1.28 3.27
CA ALA A 38 -14.24 0.35 3.65
C ALA A 38 -14.89 -0.23 2.39
N LEU A 39 -15.00 -1.56 2.33
CA LEU A 39 -15.55 -2.29 1.19
C LEU A 39 -16.71 -3.18 1.65
N GLU A 40 -17.89 -2.92 1.13
CA GLU A 40 -19.08 -3.72 1.37
C GLU A 40 -19.49 -4.48 0.11
N VAL A 41 -19.90 -5.76 0.27
CA VAL A 41 -20.47 -6.59 -0.80
C VAL A 41 -21.83 -7.11 -0.38
N LYS A 42 -22.84 -6.89 -1.22
CA LYS A 42 -24.22 -7.40 -1.08
C LYS A 42 -24.62 -8.19 -2.31
N LEU A 43 -25.46 -9.21 -2.13
CA LEU A 43 -26.11 -9.88 -3.24
C LEU A 43 -27.06 -8.89 -3.93
N MET A 44 -27.06 -8.89 -5.26
CA MET A 44 -28.10 -8.22 -6.03
C MET A 44 -29.36 -9.06 -6.07
N HIS A 45 -30.50 -8.41 -5.94
CA HIS A 45 -31.80 -8.98 -6.28
C HIS A 45 -32.05 -8.87 -7.78
N ASP A 46 -32.96 -9.67 -8.32
CA ASP A 46 -33.24 -9.74 -9.77
C ASP A 46 -33.77 -8.40 -10.33
N ASP A 47 -34.44 -7.59 -9.49
CA ASP A 47 -34.96 -6.27 -9.79
C ASP A 47 -33.93 -5.13 -9.68
N PHE A 48 -32.67 -5.42 -9.32
CA PHE A 48 -31.64 -4.42 -9.24
C PHE A 48 -31.31 -3.85 -10.64
N PRO A 49 -31.29 -2.53 -10.81
CA PRO A 49 -31.29 -1.89 -12.14
C PRO A 49 -30.00 -2.09 -12.95
N SER A 50 -28.87 -2.45 -12.32
CA SER A 50 -27.62 -2.72 -13.03
C SER A 50 -27.69 -4.05 -13.79
N CYS A 51 -27.18 -4.08 -15.02
CA CYS A 51 -26.98 -5.32 -15.80
C CYS A 51 -25.60 -5.96 -15.53
N GLU A 52 -24.70 -5.26 -14.86
CA GLU A 52 -23.34 -5.75 -14.58
C GLU A 52 -23.38 -6.87 -13.53
N PRO A 53 -22.51 -7.87 -13.66
CA PRO A 53 -22.43 -8.94 -12.66
C PRO A 53 -21.82 -8.46 -11.33
N CYS A 54 -21.01 -7.42 -11.36
CA CYS A 54 -20.50 -6.70 -10.20
C CYS A 54 -20.67 -5.20 -10.41
N ASP A 55 -21.64 -4.61 -9.73
CA ASP A 55 -21.90 -3.18 -9.71
C ASP A 55 -21.07 -2.52 -8.61
N LEU A 56 -20.42 -1.39 -8.91
CA LEU A 56 -19.54 -0.71 -7.97
C LEU A 56 -19.96 0.75 -7.76
N LYS A 57 -20.28 1.09 -6.52
CA LYS A 57 -20.43 2.47 -6.08
C LYS A 57 -19.20 2.89 -5.31
N ILE A 58 -18.61 4.04 -5.67
CA ILE A 58 -17.47 4.63 -4.95
C ILE A 58 -17.92 5.92 -4.28
N THR A 59 -17.47 6.12 -3.03
CA THR A 59 -17.65 7.36 -2.27
C THR A 59 -16.35 7.70 -1.50
N GLY A 60 -16.27 8.90 -0.92
CA GLY A 60 -15.07 9.38 -0.24
C GLY A 60 -14.11 10.11 -1.20
N ASN A 61 -12.81 9.83 -1.11
CA ASN A 61 -11.83 10.43 -2.01
C ASN A 61 -12.14 10.07 -3.48
N ALA A 62 -12.10 11.07 -4.36
CA ALA A 62 -12.37 10.85 -5.77
C ALA A 62 -11.39 9.82 -6.36
N VAL A 63 -11.92 8.89 -7.14
CA VAL A 63 -11.14 7.91 -7.91
C VAL A 63 -11.29 8.29 -9.38
N ASP A 64 -10.20 8.78 -9.96
CA ASP A 64 -10.15 9.11 -11.39
C ASP A 64 -9.71 7.86 -12.17
N CYS A 65 -10.62 6.90 -12.29
CA CYS A 65 -10.46 5.77 -13.18
C CYS A 65 -11.83 5.28 -13.67
N ASP A 66 -11.86 4.75 -14.86
CA ASP A 66 -13.00 3.99 -15.37
C ASP A 66 -13.31 2.85 -14.37
N GLU A 67 -14.58 2.70 -14.00
CA GLU A 67 -15.02 1.65 -13.05
C GLU A 67 -14.55 0.26 -13.48
N GLN A 68 -14.54 -0.03 -14.78
CA GLN A 68 -14.08 -1.32 -15.31
C GLN A 68 -12.58 -1.58 -15.05
N ASN A 69 -11.80 -0.53 -14.82
CA ASN A 69 -10.39 -0.59 -14.47
C ASN A 69 -10.14 -0.67 -12.97
N ASN A 70 -11.16 -0.51 -12.13
CA ASN A 70 -11.05 -0.64 -10.69
C ASN A 70 -10.69 -2.08 -10.30
N LEU A 71 -9.74 -2.23 -9.35
CA LEU A 71 -9.25 -3.55 -8.94
C LEU A 71 -10.32 -4.37 -8.20
N VAL A 72 -11.34 -3.75 -7.61
CA VAL A 72 -12.50 -4.44 -7.02
C VAL A 72 -13.27 -5.18 -8.12
N ILE A 73 -13.58 -4.49 -9.22
CA ILE A 73 -14.26 -5.11 -10.39
C ILE A 73 -13.39 -6.20 -11.02
N LYS A 74 -12.08 -5.90 -11.21
CA LYS A 74 -11.14 -6.87 -11.77
C LYS A 74 -11.02 -8.13 -10.90
N ALA A 75 -11.01 -7.99 -9.59
CA ALA A 75 -10.98 -9.11 -8.64
C ALA A 75 -12.21 -10.01 -8.78
N TYR A 76 -13.41 -9.41 -8.84
CA TYR A 76 -14.63 -10.17 -9.08
C TYR A 76 -14.58 -10.91 -10.43
N LYS A 77 -14.26 -10.21 -11.52
CA LYS A 77 -14.19 -10.80 -12.87
C LYS A 77 -13.16 -11.92 -12.95
N LEU A 78 -12.05 -11.76 -12.24
CA LEU A 78 -10.97 -12.74 -12.20
C LEU A 78 -11.42 -14.05 -11.52
N LEU A 79 -12.09 -13.94 -10.37
CA LEU A 79 -12.62 -15.11 -9.67
C LEU A 79 -13.82 -15.75 -10.40
N ALA A 80 -14.66 -14.95 -11.08
CA ALA A 80 -15.78 -15.45 -11.86
C ALA A 80 -15.39 -16.31 -13.08
N GLN A 81 -14.09 -16.34 -13.46
CA GLN A 81 -13.58 -17.24 -14.49
C GLN A 81 -13.55 -18.71 -14.01
N ASP A 82 -13.28 -18.90 -12.71
CA ASP A 82 -13.03 -20.21 -12.12
C ASP A 82 -14.13 -20.63 -11.13
N PHE A 83 -14.91 -19.67 -10.62
CA PHE A 83 -15.98 -19.89 -9.63
C PHE A 83 -17.33 -19.36 -10.12
N SER A 84 -18.40 -20.07 -9.79
CA SER A 84 -19.77 -19.61 -10.04
C SER A 84 -20.15 -18.55 -9.00
N LEU A 85 -19.94 -17.28 -9.31
CA LEU A 85 -20.26 -16.17 -8.42
C LEU A 85 -21.64 -15.58 -8.76
N PRO A 86 -22.49 -15.29 -7.76
CA PRO A 86 -23.73 -14.57 -7.99
C PRO A 86 -23.46 -13.09 -8.29
N ARG A 87 -24.46 -12.40 -8.85
CA ARG A 87 -24.40 -10.95 -9.03
C ARG A 87 -24.29 -10.23 -7.70
N VAL A 88 -23.39 -9.23 -7.64
CA VAL A 88 -23.12 -8.46 -6.41
C VAL A 88 -23.14 -6.97 -6.64
N HIS A 89 -23.67 -6.22 -5.66
CA HIS A 89 -23.49 -4.80 -5.52
C HIS A 89 -22.39 -4.54 -4.49
N THR A 90 -21.41 -3.70 -4.86
CA THR A 90 -20.29 -3.33 -4.02
C THR A 90 -20.30 -1.84 -3.72
N HIS A 91 -19.97 -1.48 -2.49
CA HIS A 91 -19.76 -0.09 -2.09
C HIS A 91 -18.37 0.08 -1.50
N LEU A 92 -17.55 0.89 -2.16
CA LEU A 92 -16.19 1.23 -1.75
C LEU A 92 -16.15 2.67 -1.25
N VAL A 93 -15.80 2.84 0.02
CA VAL A 93 -15.56 4.16 0.63
C VAL A 93 -14.07 4.41 0.69
N LYS A 94 -13.56 5.31 -0.14
CA LYS A 94 -12.15 5.66 -0.24
C LYS A 94 -11.72 6.69 0.80
N ARG A 95 -10.76 6.33 1.65
CA ARG A 95 -10.08 7.19 2.61
C ARG A 95 -8.58 7.24 2.39
N ILE A 96 -7.99 6.13 1.92
CA ILE A 96 -6.57 6.06 1.56
C ILE A 96 -6.34 6.97 0.36
N PRO A 97 -5.42 7.95 0.44
CA PRO A 97 -5.12 8.84 -0.67
C PRO A 97 -4.64 8.09 -1.90
N LEU A 98 -5.05 8.55 -3.07
CA LEU A 98 -4.62 8.01 -4.36
C LEU A 98 -3.20 8.46 -4.70
N GLN A 99 -2.49 7.66 -5.52
CA GLN A 99 -1.14 7.98 -6.02
C GLN A 99 -0.19 8.39 -4.88
N ALA A 100 -0.23 7.63 -3.80
CA ALA A 100 0.45 7.94 -2.55
C ALA A 100 1.59 6.98 -2.18
N GLY A 101 1.77 5.87 -2.92
CA GLY A 101 2.68 4.80 -2.53
C GLY A 101 2.17 3.93 -1.36
N LEU A 102 0.89 4.08 -0.98
CA LEU A 102 0.27 3.44 0.18
C LEU A 102 -0.49 2.14 -0.15
N GLY A 103 -0.55 1.75 -1.42
CA GLY A 103 -1.15 0.49 -1.86
C GLY A 103 -2.68 0.41 -1.79
N GLY A 104 -3.41 1.54 -1.62
CA GLY A 104 -4.86 1.53 -1.38
C GLY A 104 -5.68 0.76 -2.42
N GLY A 105 -5.45 0.99 -3.73
CA GLY A 105 -6.16 0.25 -4.78
C GLY A 105 -5.83 -1.25 -4.78
N SER A 106 -4.57 -1.61 -4.52
CA SER A 106 -4.15 -3.02 -4.39
C SER A 106 -4.80 -3.69 -3.18
N ALA A 107 -4.93 -2.95 -2.07
CA ALA A 107 -5.65 -3.41 -0.88
C ALA A 107 -7.13 -3.68 -1.21
N ASP A 108 -7.81 -2.74 -1.89
CA ASP A 108 -9.21 -2.89 -2.27
C ASP A 108 -9.43 -4.18 -3.09
N GLY A 109 -8.57 -4.42 -4.11
CA GLY A 109 -8.66 -5.63 -4.93
C GLY A 109 -8.39 -6.93 -4.16
N ALA A 110 -7.38 -6.96 -3.32
CA ALA A 110 -7.05 -8.13 -2.52
C ALA A 110 -8.12 -8.43 -1.46
N PHE A 111 -8.63 -7.41 -0.79
CA PHE A 111 -9.71 -7.56 0.18
C PHE A 111 -11.03 -7.96 -0.49
N MET A 112 -11.25 -7.58 -1.76
CA MET A 112 -12.37 -8.10 -2.55
C MET A 112 -12.26 -9.62 -2.74
N ILE A 113 -11.07 -10.14 -3.07
CA ILE A 113 -10.82 -11.60 -3.18
C ILE A 113 -11.18 -12.30 -1.87
N ARG A 114 -10.64 -11.82 -0.73
CA ARG A 114 -10.90 -12.37 0.61
C ARG A 114 -12.40 -12.36 0.95
N LEU A 115 -13.06 -11.23 0.66
CA LEU A 115 -14.46 -11.03 0.99
C LEU A 115 -15.37 -11.95 0.16
N LEU A 116 -15.06 -12.16 -1.13
CA LEU A 116 -15.78 -13.10 -1.98
C LEU A 116 -15.56 -14.54 -1.54
N ASP A 117 -14.33 -14.91 -1.19
CA ASP A 117 -14.01 -16.23 -0.65
C ASP A 117 -14.84 -16.53 0.62
N GLU A 118 -14.80 -15.64 1.59
CA GLU A 118 -15.52 -15.77 2.86
C GLU A 118 -17.05 -15.78 2.65
N ARG A 119 -17.56 -14.83 1.82
CA ARG A 119 -18.99 -14.64 1.60
C ARG A 119 -19.64 -15.80 0.87
N PHE A 120 -18.94 -16.39 -0.11
CA PHE A 120 -19.47 -17.43 -0.99
C PHE A 120 -18.85 -18.80 -0.74
N ARG A 121 -18.00 -18.91 0.30
CA ARG A 121 -17.37 -20.18 0.72
C ARG A 121 -16.62 -20.86 -0.43
N LEU A 122 -15.78 -20.09 -1.13
CA LEU A 122 -14.99 -20.62 -2.24
C LEU A 122 -13.91 -21.59 -1.75
N ASN A 123 -13.59 -21.54 -0.44
CA ASN A 123 -12.62 -22.41 0.25
C ASN A 123 -11.20 -22.30 -0.33
N MET A 124 -10.81 -21.13 -0.75
CA MET A 124 -9.44 -20.88 -1.21
C MET A 124 -8.48 -20.82 -0.02
N GLY A 125 -7.33 -21.47 -0.15
CA GLY A 125 -6.21 -21.27 0.78
C GLY A 125 -5.49 -19.94 0.53
N ILE A 126 -4.68 -19.50 1.52
CA ILE A 126 -3.91 -18.24 1.42
C ILE A 126 -3.08 -18.20 0.12
N ALA A 127 -2.30 -19.24 -0.16
CA ALA A 127 -1.46 -19.32 -1.36
C ALA A 127 -2.27 -19.22 -2.67
N GLU A 128 -3.49 -19.71 -2.69
CA GLU A 128 -4.37 -19.57 -3.84
C GLU A 128 -4.90 -18.16 -3.99
N MET A 129 -5.34 -17.53 -2.91
CA MET A 129 -5.74 -16.11 -2.92
C MET A 129 -4.59 -15.20 -3.34
N GLU A 130 -3.36 -15.44 -2.86
CA GLU A 130 -2.16 -14.70 -3.26
C GLU A 130 -1.87 -14.86 -4.76
N ARG A 131 -2.06 -16.06 -5.32
CA ARG A 131 -1.92 -16.31 -6.76
C ARG A 131 -2.92 -15.49 -7.59
N TYR A 132 -4.19 -15.39 -7.16
CA TYR A 132 -5.17 -14.51 -7.80
C TYR A 132 -4.80 -13.04 -7.63
N ALA A 133 -4.43 -12.63 -6.43
CA ALA A 133 -4.05 -11.25 -6.14
C ALA A 133 -2.84 -10.77 -6.97
N SER A 134 -1.81 -11.61 -7.17
CA SER A 134 -0.63 -11.30 -7.99
C SER A 134 -0.96 -11.03 -9.45
N ARG A 135 -2.08 -11.56 -9.96
CA ARG A 135 -2.58 -11.28 -11.32
C ARG A 135 -3.24 -9.90 -11.43
N LEU A 136 -3.68 -9.31 -10.31
CA LEU A 136 -4.24 -7.96 -10.27
C LEU A 136 -3.16 -6.87 -10.23
N GLY A 137 -2.08 -7.13 -9.50
CA GLY A 137 -0.96 -6.19 -9.35
C GLY A 137 0.09 -6.68 -8.37
N SER A 138 1.31 -6.14 -8.47
CA SER A 138 2.47 -6.60 -7.69
C SER A 138 2.27 -6.51 -6.18
N ASP A 139 1.64 -5.43 -5.69
CA ASP A 139 1.41 -5.23 -4.26
C ASP A 139 0.19 -5.99 -3.72
N CYS A 140 -0.68 -6.54 -4.61
CA CYS A 140 -1.97 -7.10 -4.18
C CYS A 140 -1.78 -8.35 -3.31
N ALA A 141 -0.79 -9.20 -3.60
CA ALA A 141 -0.55 -10.43 -2.85
C ALA A 141 -0.28 -10.15 -1.36
N PHE A 142 0.44 -9.06 -1.04
CA PHE A 142 0.72 -8.64 0.33
C PHE A 142 -0.57 -8.45 1.16
N PHE A 143 -1.63 -7.91 0.56
CA PHE A 143 -2.86 -7.60 1.28
C PHE A 143 -3.77 -8.81 1.54
N ILE A 144 -3.40 -9.98 1.05
CA ILE A 144 -4.12 -11.23 1.39
C ILE A 144 -3.95 -11.57 2.87
N THR A 145 -2.74 -11.46 3.40
CA THR A 145 -2.48 -11.62 4.84
C THR A 145 -2.42 -10.28 5.57
N ALA A 146 -1.93 -9.23 4.89
CA ALA A 146 -1.66 -7.91 5.46
C ALA A 146 -0.77 -7.98 6.71
N GLU A 147 0.27 -8.82 6.67
CA GLU A 147 1.26 -8.99 7.72
C GLU A 147 2.62 -8.46 7.26
N PRO A 148 3.51 -7.99 8.18
CA PRO A 148 4.84 -7.53 7.81
C PRO A 148 5.56 -8.55 6.95
N SER A 149 5.96 -8.16 5.73
CA SER A 149 6.51 -9.07 4.74
C SER A 149 7.71 -8.46 4.01
N PHE A 150 8.79 -9.24 3.87
CA PHE A 150 9.89 -8.92 2.99
C PHE A 150 9.50 -9.28 1.56
N ALA A 151 9.53 -8.31 0.68
CA ALA A 151 9.11 -8.45 -0.70
C ALA A 151 10.31 -8.32 -1.64
N THR A 152 10.37 -9.21 -2.63
CA THR A 152 11.37 -9.22 -3.71
C THR A 152 10.70 -9.38 -5.08
N GLY A 153 11.51 -9.52 -6.15
CA GLY A 153 10.98 -9.50 -7.50
C GLY A 153 10.51 -8.09 -7.87
N ARG A 154 9.27 -7.94 -8.32
CA ARG A 154 8.59 -6.65 -8.51
C ARG A 154 7.79 -6.22 -7.28
N GLY A 155 7.90 -6.98 -6.16
CA GLY A 155 7.11 -6.84 -4.93
C GLY A 155 6.14 -8.01 -4.70
N GLU A 156 6.07 -8.99 -5.62
CA GLU A 156 5.14 -10.11 -5.58
C GLU A 156 5.67 -11.36 -4.86
N ILE A 157 6.98 -11.46 -4.63
CA ILE A 157 7.58 -12.59 -3.91
C ILE A 157 7.70 -12.19 -2.45
N LEU A 158 6.89 -12.82 -1.59
CA LEU A 158 6.72 -12.42 -0.21
C LEU A 158 7.27 -13.48 0.75
N GLU A 159 8.03 -13.03 1.74
CA GLU A 159 8.48 -13.82 2.88
C GLU A 159 8.10 -13.10 4.18
N PRO A 160 7.68 -13.80 5.25
CA PRO A 160 7.40 -13.15 6.53
C PRO A 160 8.59 -12.33 7.03
N ALA A 161 8.35 -11.09 7.43
CA ALA A 161 9.36 -10.22 8.01
C ALA A 161 9.17 -10.08 9.52
N ARG A 162 10.29 -10.18 10.27
CA ARG A 162 10.33 -9.83 11.69
C ARG A 162 10.90 -8.43 11.82
N ILE A 163 10.10 -7.55 12.40
CA ILE A 163 10.51 -6.17 12.67
C ILE A 163 11.00 -6.09 14.12
N SER A 164 11.99 -5.23 14.39
CA SER A 164 12.46 -4.99 15.76
C SER A 164 11.35 -4.45 16.68
N GLU A 165 11.59 -4.48 17.97
CA GLU A 165 10.72 -3.89 18.98
C GLU A 165 9.26 -4.37 18.86
N ASN A 166 9.08 -5.70 18.83
CA ASN A 166 7.78 -6.35 18.79
C ASN A 166 6.90 -5.87 17.61
N ASN A 167 7.49 -5.80 16.40
CA ASN A 167 6.82 -5.32 15.19
C ASN A 167 6.26 -3.90 15.32
N LEU A 168 7.01 -2.99 15.96
CA LEU A 168 6.64 -1.59 16.17
C LEU A 168 5.39 -1.36 17.05
N GLN A 169 4.97 -2.37 17.81
CA GLN A 169 3.85 -2.20 18.75
C GLN A 169 4.17 -1.09 19.77
N GLY A 170 3.24 -0.14 19.89
CA GLY A 170 3.38 1.00 20.77
C GLY A 170 3.98 2.24 20.13
N TYR A 171 4.54 2.14 18.92
CA TYR A 171 4.88 3.31 18.13
C TYR A 171 3.61 4.03 17.63
N HIS A 172 3.76 5.31 17.31
CA HIS A 172 2.78 6.06 16.57
C HIS A 172 3.27 6.26 15.14
N VAL A 173 2.40 6.05 14.16
CA VAL A 173 2.65 6.37 12.76
C VAL A 173 1.93 7.64 12.37
N VAL A 174 2.63 8.53 11.69
CA VAL A 174 2.05 9.68 10.99
C VAL A 174 2.25 9.47 9.51
N ILE A 175 1.19 9.63 8.72
CA ILE A 175 1.23 9.64 7.26
C ILE A 175 0.90 11.05 6.79
N VAL A 176 1.75 11.60 5.93
CA VAL A 176 1.56 12.91 5.30
C VAL A 176 1.56 12.73 3.79
N LYS A 177 0.47 13.11 3.10
CA LYS A 177 0.38 13.09 1.64
C LYS A 177 0.12 14.50 1.13
N PRO A 178 1.12 15.13 0.48
CA PRO A 178 0.95 16.42 -0.18
C PRO A 178 0.07 16.30 -1.43
N ALA A 179 -0.38 17.43 -1.95
CA ALA A 179 -1.17 17.46 -3.19
C ALA A 179 -0.39 16.97 -4.42
N VAL A 180 0.95 17.05 -4.38
CA VAL A 180 1.83 16.59 -5.47
C VAL A 180 1.60 15.11 -5.76
N ALA A 181 1.39 14.78 -7.03
CA ALA A 181 1.33 13.40 -7.53
C ALA A 181 2.67 13.04 -8.17
N VAL A 182 3.20 11.87 -7.84
CA VAL A 182 4.40 11.30 -8.47
C VAL A 182 3.97 10.12 -9.34
N SER A 183 4.33 10.15 -10.61
CA SER A 183 4.11 9.02 -11.51
C SER A 183 5.07 7.88 -11.16
N THR A 184 4.53 6.74 -10.77
CA THR A 184 5.33 5.52 -10.50
C THR A 184 6.16 5.12 -11.73
N TYR A 185 5.59 5.23 -12.94
CA TYR A 185 6.30 4.93 -14.19
C TYR A 185 7.52 5.83 -14.38
N GLU A 186 7.35 7.16 -14.23
CA GLU A 186 8.46 8.11 -14.37
C GLU A 186 9.50 7.97 -13.26
N ALA A 187 9.08 7.59 -12.06
CA ALA A 187 10.00 7.30 -10.96
C ALA A 187 10.89 6.09 -11.29
N PHE A 188 10.29 4.98 -11.75
CA PHE A 188 11.06 3.78 -12.15
C PHE A 188 12.00 4.01 -13.32
N LYS A 189 11.61 4.82 -14.31
CA LYS A 189 12.43 5.12 -15.49
C LYS A 189 13.77 5.78 -15.16
N GLN A 190 13.90 6.39 -14.00
CA GLN A 190 15.13 7.02 -13.52
C GLN A 190 15.98 6.11 -12.63
N MET A 191 15.52 4.89 -12.39
CA MET A 191 16.21 3.95 -11.52
C MET A 191 17.31 3.21 -12.29
N VAL A 192 18.45 3.10 -11.61
CA VAL A 192 19.53 2.19 -12.02
C VAL A 192 19.66 1.15 -10.93
N GLY A 193 19.45 -0.11 -11.28
CA GLY A 193 19.56 -1.20 -10.33
C GLY A 193 20.97 -1.30 -9.74
N ARG A 194 21.08 -1.43 -8.43
CA ARG A 194 22.33 -1.65 -7.72
C ARG A 194 22.14 -2.64 -6.59
N GLN A 195 23.17 -3.41 -6.27
CA GLN A 195 23.16 -4.23 -5.08
C GLN A 195 23.25 -3.29 -3.85
N PRO A 196 22.29 -3.35 -2.91
CA PRO A 196 22.36 -2.55 -1.69
C PRO A 196 23.50 -3.06 -0.80
N GLU A 197 24.12 -2.16 -0.03
CA GLU A 197 25.13 -2.52 0.95
C GLU A 197 24.53 -3.39 2.08
N HIS A 198 23.30 -3.09 2.46
CA HIS A 198 22.54 -3.81 3.48
C HIS A 198 21.13 -4.11 3.00
N CYS A 199 20.66 -5.33 3.23
CA CYS A 199 19.31 -5.74 2.89
C CYS A 199 18.28 -5.10 3.84
N CYS A 200 17.17 -4.56 3.28
CA CYS A 200 16.09 -3.99 4.10
C CYS A 200 15.62 -4.93 5.21
N ARG A 201 15.51 -6.24 4.92
CA ARG A 201 15.11 -7.27 5.89
C ARG A 201 16.03 -7.33 7.12
N ASP A 202 17.32 -7.11 6.95
CA ASP A 202 18.28 -7.20 8.04
C ASP A 202 18.34 -5.89 8.86
N ILE A 203 18.12 -4.75 8.18
CA ILE A 203 18.07 -3.45 8.85
C ILE A 203 16.83 -3.34 9.75
N VAL A 204 15.65 -3.77 9.28
CA VAL A 204 14.42 -3.65 10.08
C VAL A 204 14.42 -4.49 11.37
N ARG A 205 15.37 -5.42 11.52
CA ARG A 205 15.59 -6.18 12.76
C ARG A 205 16.43 -5.44 13.79
N GLN A 206 17.11 -4.36 13.37
CA GLN A 206 17.92 -3.53 14.25
C GLN A 206 17.05 -2.48 14.97
N PRO A 207 17.54 -1.86 16.05
CA PRO A 207 16.81 -0.79 16.72
C PRO A 207 16.38 0.33 15.74
N VAL A 208 15.17 0.84 15.89
CA VAL A 208 14.57 1.82 14.95
C VAL A 208 15.43 3.10 14.80
N GLU A 209 16.17 3.46 15.85
CA GLU A 209 17.10 4.60 15.83
C GLU A 209 18.21 4.49 14.78
N THR A 210 18.59 3.27 14.41
CA THR A 210 19.61 3.03 13.37
C THR A 210 19.07 3.19 11.96
N TRP A 211 17.75 3.12 11.79
CA TRP A 211 17.13 3.11 10.45
C TRP A 211 17.35 4.42 9.69
N LYS A 212 17.43 5.55 10.40
CA LYS A 212 17.63 6.86 9.77
C LYS A 212 18.82 6.91 8.81
N THR A 213 19.89 6.17 9.10
CA THR A 213 21.11 6.15 8.30
C THR A 213 21.24 4.92 7.40
N LEU A 214 20.59 3.81 7.74
CA LEU A 214 20.77 2.53 7.07
C LEU A 214 19.61 2.17 6.13
N LEU A 215 18.37 2.50 6.50
CA LEU A 215 17.17 2.10 5.77
C LEU A 215 16.73 3.23 4.83
N THR A 216 17.01 3.07 3.55
CA THR A 216 16.78 4.10 2.52
C THR A 216 15.67 3.70 1.55
N ASN A 217 15.15 4.68 0.81
CA ASN A 217 14.27 4.46 -0.34
C ASN A 217 14.93 5.05 -1.59
N ASP A 218 15.29 4.22 -2.54
CA ASP A 218 16.00 4.62 -3.75
C ASP A 218 15.23 5.65 -4.59
N PHE A 219 13.90 5.69 -4.50
CA PHE A 219 13.10 6.70 -5.19
C PHE A 219 13.26 8.11 -4.62
N GLU A 220 13.65 8.28 -3.33
CA GLU A 220 13.75 9.62 -2.74
C GLU A 220 14.70 10.55 -3.50
N GLY A 221 15.87 10.05 -3.90
CA GLY A 221 16.85 10.86 -4.60
C GLY A 221 16.32 11.47 -5.90
N PRO A 222 15.85 10.69 -6.88
CA PRO A 222 15.26 11.20 -8.11
C PRO A 222 14.00 12.04 -7.91
N VAL A 223 13.11 11.61 -7.01
CA VAL A 223 11.86 12.33 -6.72
C VAL A 223 12.16 13.70 -6.12
N PHE A 224 13.09 13.80 -5.18
CA PHE A 224 13.47 15.10 -4.57
C PHE A 224 14.18 16.05 -5.55
N ARG A 225 14.85 15.52 -6.58
CA ARG A 225 15.40 16.38 -7.65
C ARG A 225 14.29 17.01 -8.49
N GLN A 226 13.19 16.30 -8.73
CA GLN A 226 12.05 16.81 -9.50
C GLN A 226 11.09 17.64 -8.65
N HIS A 227 10.95 17.28 -7.37
CA HIS A 227 10.02 17.84 -6.39
C HIS A 227 10.77 18.17 -5.09
N PRO A 228 11.60 19.23 -5.07
CA PRO A 228 12.41 19.59 -3.88
C PRO A 228 11.57 19.86 -2.63
N GLU A 229 10.32 20.30 -2.80
CA GLU A 229 9.36 20.55 -1.71
C GLU A 229 9.05 19.27 -0.91
N LEU A 230 9.19 18.08 -1.51
CA LEU A 230 8.93 16.81 -0.83
C LEU A 230 10.01 16.48 0.21
N ALA A 231 11.26 16.89 -0.02
CA ALA A 231 12.32 16.70 0.96
C ALA A 231 12.05 17.44 2.28
N ALA A 232 11.40 18.61 2.20
CA ALA A 232 11.03 19.40 3.38
C ALA A 232 10.01 18.66 4.27
N ILE A 233 9.09 17.88 3.68
CA ILE A 233 8.10 17.07 4.45
C ILE A 233 8.83 16.03 5.31
N LYS A 234 9.81 15.33 4.75
CA LYS A 234 10.61 14.36 5.49
C LYS A 234 11.37 15.01 6.64
N GLN A 235 12.02 16.15 6.39
CA GLN A 235 12.72 16.88 7.43
C GLN A 235 11.77 17.35 8.54
N GLN A 236 10.61 17.88 8.18
CA GLN A 236 9.63 18.36 9.15
C GLN A 236 9.07 17.23 10.04
N LEU A 237 8.95 15.99 9.53
CA LEU A 237 8.61 14.83 10.37
C LEU A 237 9.70 14.58 11.41
N TYR A 238 10.98 14.69 11.05
CA TYR A 238 12.06 14.59 12.02
C TYR A 238 12.05 15.73 13.04
N ASP A 239 11.78 16.97 12.61
CA ASP A 239 11.69 18.14 13.49
C ASP A 239 10.54 18.03 14.50
N LEU A 240 9.47 17.30 14.14
CA LEU A 240 8.38 16.92 15.05
C LEU A 240 8.73 15.76 16.00
N GLY A 241 9.93 15.20 15.91
CA GLY A 241 10.42 14.14 16.80
C GLY A 241 10.25 12.72 16.27
N ALA A 242 10.05 12.53 14.95
CA ALA A 242 10.09 11.18 14.38
C ALA A 242 11.46 10.54 14.60
N VAL A 243 11.49 9.31 15.10
CA VAL A 243 12.72 8.51 15.19
C VAL A 243 13.14 7.98 13.82
N TYR A 244 12.16 7.80 12.94
CA TYR A 244 12.40 7.44 11.55
C TYR A 244 11.31 8.06 10.65
N ALA A 245 11.70 8.57 9.48
CA ALA A 245 10.78 9.09 8.47
C ALA A 245 11.27 8.76 7.07
N GLN A 246 10.34 8.39 6.18
CA GLN A 246 10.66 8.00 4.81
C GLN A 246 9.47 8.20 3.87
N MET A 247 9.73 8.35 2.57
CA MET A 247 8.72 8.28 1.53
C MET A 247 8.25 6.82 1.35
N SER A 248 6.95 6.58 1.21
CA SER A 248 6.41 5.25 0.96
C SER A 248 6.36 4.95 -0.54
N GLY A 249 6.94 3.84 -0.95
CA GLY A 249 6.99 3.43 -2.36
C GLY A 249 7.61 4.49 -3.25
N SER A 250 7.04 4.73 -4.42
CA SER A 250 7.44 5.82 -5.33
C SER A 250 6.91 7.20 -4.92
N GLY A 251 6.22 7.30 -3.81
CA GLY A 251 5.63 8.55 -3.30
C GLY A 251 4.18 8.77 -3.77
N SER A 252 3.66 9.95 -3.49
CA SER A 252 4.29 11.06 -2.76
C SER A 252 3.99 11.11 -1.26
N ALA A 253 3.41 10.04 -0.65
CA ALA A 253 3.21 10.03 0.78
C ALA A 253 4.51 9.75 1.55
N PHE A 254 4.63 10.41 2.69
CA PHE A 254 5.67 10.19 3.69
C PHE A 254 5.06 9.58 4.93
N PHE A 255 5.86 8.83 5.66
CA PHE A 255 5.49 8.40 7.00
C PHE A 255 6.60 8.73 8.00
N GLY A 256 6.20 8.96 9.25
CA GLY A 256 7.10 9.10 10.39
C GLY A 256 6.69 8.13 11.49
N LEU A 257 7.68 7.51 12.14
CA LEU A 257 7.50 6.67 13.32
C LEU A 257 7.91 7.46 14.56
N PHE A 258 7.06 7.46 15.59
CA PHE A 258 7.25 8.21 16.83
C PHE A 258 7.10 7.29 18.03
N ARG A 259 7.88 7.51 19.08
CA ARG A 259 7.75 6.76 20.34
C ARG A 259 6.57 7.19 21.20
N SER A 260 6.10 8.40 21.00
CA SER A 260 4.91 8.96 21.66
C SER A 260 4.03 9.67 20.64
N GLU A 261 2.80 9.92 20.99
CA GLU A 261 1.85 10.64 20.13
C GLU A 261 2.39 12.04 19.79
N PRO A 262 2.67 12.33 18.52
CA PRO A 262 3.18 13.63 18.12
C PRO A 262 2.08 14.69 18.20
N GLN A 263 2.44 15.86 18.71
CA GLN A 263 1.53 17.00 18.81
C GLN A 263 1.61 17.89 17.58
N GLN A 264 0.55 18.63 17.29
CA GLN A 264 0.51 19.68 16.26
C GLN A 264 0.84 19.19 14.82
N VAL A 265 0.61 17.92 14.53
CA VAL A 265 0.93 17.36 13.21
C VAL A 265 0.10 18.02 12.10
N LYS A 266 -1.20 18.25 12.34
CA LYS A 266 -2.07 18.88 11.34
C LYS A 266 -1.70 20.33 11.07
N GLU A 267 -1.30 21.04 12.11
CA GLU A 267 -0.81 22.42 12.04
C GLU A 267 0.50 22.52 11.28
N ALA A 268 1.38 21.52 11.42
CA ALA A 268 2.63 21.45 10.71
C ALA A 268 2.45 21.17 9.21
N PHE A 269 1.37 20.47 8.80
CA PHE A 269 1.10 20.13 7.41
C PHE A 269 -0.30 20.58 6.96
N PRO A 270 -0.61 21.89 6.96
CA PRO A 270 -1.96 22.42 6.79
C PRO A 270 -2.57 22.17 5.40
N THR A 271 -1.74 21.94 4.38
CA THR A 271 -2.17 21.70 2.98
C THR A 271 -2.08 20.25 2.55
N CYS A 272 -1.70 19.35 3.49
CA CYS A 272 -1.53 17.93 3.20
C CYS A 272 -2.68 17.11 3.80
N PHE A 273 -2.93 15.94 3.22
CA PHE A 273 -3.63 14.91 3.97
C PHE A 273 -2.72 14.42 5.09
N VAL A 274 -3.29 14.34 6.30
CA VAL A 274 -2.59 13.87 7.50
C VAL A 274 -3.41 12.78 8.18
N PHE A 275 -2.77 11.66 8.48
CA PHE A 275 -3.31 10.59 9.29
C PHE A 275 -2.31 10.26 10.40
N ALA A 276 -2.78 10.09 11.62
CA ALA A 276 -1.97 9.67 12.76
C ALA A 276 -2.70 8.56 13.53
N SER A 277 -1.96 7.54 13.94
CA SER A 277 -2.50 6.42 14.73
C SER A 277 -1.39 5.74 15.52
N LYS A 278 -1.77 5.01 16.55
CA LYS A 278 -0.91 4.05 17.24
C LYS A 278 -0.87 2.74 16.42
N LEU A 279 0.32 2.11 16.35
CA LEU A 279 0.57 0.79 15.75
C LEU A 279 0.38 -0.34 16.76
#